data_7aeee915cbed804c71bd4a6085222313
#
_entry.id   7aeee915cbed804c71bd4a6085222313
#
_cell.length_a   1.000
_cell.length_b   1.000
_cell.length_c   1.000
_cell.angle_alpha   90.00
_cell.angle_beta   90.00
_cell.angle_gamma   90.00
#
_symmetry.space_group_name_H-M   'P 1'
#
loop_
_entity.id
_entity.type
_entity.pdbx_description
1 polymer ?
#
loop_
_entity_poly.entity_id
_entity_poly.type
_entity_poly.pdbx_seq_one_letter_code
_entity_poly.pdbx_strand_id
1 'polypeptide(L)'
;KQYGSLYWIYPVKALGRSRLILMWPNTTDGAIPVTDPVNHYYQDSVLASEVWRKLGSMIVARMEEPLKEFVAGGKAYDDGEAYEKLGNEYDKDEKAWKEENPDADDEDEEEVNRRPYVIKYKNAVAELCRNGGYITGGSSRSFEGDFSEWLRLLVMESYENIKKDYLDNSKPRALKYEILIKYFKEYGWDIQAAGNKYRTEFNKYKASLPSED
;
A
#
# COMPACT_ATOMS: atom_id res chain seq x y z
N LYS A 1 -16.32 -10.09 12.01
CA LYS A 1 -16.33 -8.63 12.28
C LYS A 1 -15.63 -7.96 11.11
N GLN A 2 -16.40 -7.28 10.24
CA GLN A 2 -15.83 -6.46 9.17
C GLN A 2 -15.07 -5.31 9.81
N TYR A 3 -13.76 -5.34 9.70
CA TYR A 3 -12.91 -4.17 9.91
C TYR A 3 -13.05 -3.29 8.66
N GLY A 4 -14.10 -2.47 8.60
CA GLY A 4 -14.22 -1.44 7.59
C GLY A 4 -13.03 -0.52 7.66
N SER A 5 -12.58 -0.01 6.51
CA SER A 5 -11.50 0.97 6.41
C SER A 5 -11.77 2.15 7.36
N LEU A 6 -11.04 2.17 8.47
CA LEU A 6 -11.33 3.01 9.63
C LEU A 6 -10.94 4.48 9.42
N TYR A 7 -10.21 4.80 8.34
CA TYR A 7 -9.67 6.15 8.17
C TYR A 7 -9.82 6.62 6.73
N TRP A 8 -10.43 7.80 6.58
CA TRP A 8 -10.42 8.52 5.31
C TRP A 8 -9.54 9.76 5.49
N ILE A 9 -8.45 9.82 4.72
CA ILE A 9 -7.58 10.97 4.68
C ILE A 9 -7.82 11.67 3.35
N TYR A 10 -8.31 12.90 3.40
CA TYR A 10 -8.57 13.70 2.21
C TYR A 10 -7.51 14.77 2.05
N PRO A 11 -6.85 14.86 0.92
CA PRO A 11 -6.10 16.05 0.57
C PRO A 11 -7.08 17.17 0.26
N VAL A 12 -7.05 18.24 1.04
CA VAL A 12 -7.91 19.42 0.80
C VAL A 12 -7.04 20.58 0.37
N LYS A 13 -7.35 21.15 -0.80
CA LYS A 13 -6.75 22.36 -1.30
C LYS A 13 -7.61 23.55 -0.83
N ALA A 14 -7.28 24.13 0.32
CA ALA A 14 -7.95 25.30 0.85
C ALA A 14 -6.97 26.47 0.97
N LEU A 15 -7.32 27.63 0.46
CA LEU A 15 -6.58 28.88 0.58
C LEU A 15 -5.11 28.79 0.11
N GLY A 16 -4.86 28.09 -0.99
CA GLY A 16 -3.51 27.90 -1.54
C GLY A 16 -2.58 26.98 -0.73
N ARG A 17 -3.07 26.35 0.33
CA ARG A 17 -2.33 25.38 1.16
C ARG A 17 -2.95 24.02 1.05
N SER A 18 -2.12 22.99 0.88
CA SER A 18 -2.59 21.61 0.99
C SER A 18 -2.64 21.21 2.47
N ARG A 19 -3.74 20.60 2.87
CA ARG A 19 -3.93 20.06 4.22
C ARG A 19 -4.33 18.60 4.12
N LEU A 20 -3.83 17.79 5.04
CA LEU A 20 -4.36 16.47 5.29
C LEU A 20 -5.48 16.61 6.33
N ILE A 21 -6.67 16.14 5.97
CA ILE A 21 -7.78 16.02 6.90
C ILE A 21 -7.91 14.54 7.25
N LEU A 22 -7.66 14.24 8.52
CA LEU A 22 -7.93 12.94 9.09
C LEU A 22 -9.40 12.91 9.50
N MET A 23 -10.21 12.09 8.83
CA MET A 23 -11.59 11.86 9.23
C MET A 23 -11.64 10.55 10.01
N TRP A 24 -11.95 10.67 11.29
CA TRP A 24 -12.25 9.54 12.13
C TRP A 24 -13.68 9.11 11.86
N PRO A 25 -13.96 7.83 11.57
CA PRO A 25 -15.35 7.39 11.44
C PRO A 25 -16.06 7.59 12.77
N ASN A 26 -17.16 8.31 12.74
CA ASN A 26 -18.03 8.45 13.89
C ASN A 26 -18.80 7.14 14.06
N THR A 27 -18.19 6.17 14.73
CA THR A 27 -18.85 4.91 15.05
C THR A 27 -19.68 5.10 16.29
N THR A 28 -20.97 5.28 16.11
CA THR A 28 -21.95 5.30 17.21
C THR A 28 -22.07 3.96 17.92
N ASP A 29 -21.60 2.87 17.28
CA ASP A 29 -21.62 1.53 17.81
C ASP A 29 -20.22 0.94 17.92
N GLY A 30 -19.61 1.13 19.08
CA GLY A 30 -18.35 0.49 19.44
C GLY A 30 -17.14 1.29 19.02
N ALA A 31 -16.87 2.40 19.72
CA ALA A 31 -15.51 2.90 19.79
C ALA A 31 -14.60 1.73 20.15
N ILE A 32 -13.65 1.39 19.27
CA ILE A 32 -12.58 0.48 19.64
C ILE A 32 -11.94 1.11 20.86
N PRO A 33 -11.92 0.42 22.01
CA PRO A 33 -11.34 1.02 23.20
C PRO A 33 -9.90 1.43 22.88
N VAL A 34 -9.60 2.69 23.08
CA VAL A 34 -8.25 3.28 22.91
C VAL A 34 -7.22 2.60 23.84
N THR A 35 -7.67 1.66 24.62
CA THR A 35 -6.95 0.96 25.69
C THR A 35 -6.42 -0.42 25.30
N ASP A 36 -6.62 -0.88 24.05
CA ASP A 36 -6.05 -2.15 23.59
C ASP A 36 -4.69 -1.88 22.88
N PRO A 37 -3.54 -2.21 23.49
CA PRO A 37 -2.22 -1.94 22.93
C PRO A 37 -1.98 -2.61 21.57
N VAL A 38 -2.51 -3.81 21.35
CA VAL A 38 -2.38 -4.57 20.07
C VAL A 38 -3.08 -3.83 18.95
N ASN A 39 -4.30 -3.39 19.19
CA ASN A 39 -5.07 -2.62 18.23
C ASN A 39 -4.45 -1.26 17.93
N HIS A 40 -3.83 -0.60 18.91
CA HIS A 40 -3.09 0.65 18.72
C HIS A 40 -1.94 0.49 17.72
N TYR A 41 -1.13 -0.55 17.90
CA TYR A 41 0.04 -0.76 17.04
C TYR A 41 -0.37 -1.01 15.58
N TYR A 42 -1.33 -1.89 15.36
CA TYR A 42 -1.84 -2.18 14.02
C TYR A 42 -2.48 -0.93 13.39
N GLN A 43 -3.25 -0.20 14.16
CA GLN A 43 -3.89 1.05 13.72
C GLN A 43 -2.88 2.13 13.38
N ASP A 44 -1.84 2.31 14.19
CA ASP A 44 -0.79 3.31 13.97
C ASP A 44 0.02 3.01 12.70
N SER A 45 0.34 1.73 12.45
CA SER A 45 1.06 1.34 11.22
C SER A 45 0.22 1.52 9.96
N VAL A 46 -1.07 1.18 10.01
CA VAL A 46 -2.02 1.40 8.92
C VAL A 46 -2.23 2.89 8.68
N LEU A 47 -2.43 3.66 9.75
CA LEU A 47 -2.57 5.11 9.67
C LEU A 47 -1.33 5.77 9.05
N ALA A 48 -0.14 5.39 9.51
CA ALA A 48 1.11 5.90 8.96
C ALA A 48 1.24 5.57 7.46
N SER A 49 0.89 4.35 7.06
CA SER A 49 0.84 3.92 5.66
C SER A 49 -0.07 4.81 4.82
N GLU A 50 -1.29 5.07 5.30
CA GLU A 50 -2.25 5.93 4.61
C GLU A 50 -1.79 7.39 4.53
N VAL A 51 -1.17 7.93 5.58
CA VAL A 51 -0.60 9.28 5.56
C VAL A 51 0.44 9.42 4.46
N TRP A 52 1.40 8.50 4.38
CA TRP A 52 2.45 8.55 3.36
C TRP A 52 1.88 8.38 1.94
N ARG A 53 0.91 7.50 1.76
CA ARG A 53 0.22 7.34 0.49
C ARG A 53 -0.49 8.62 0.06
N LYS A 54 -1.20 9.29 0.97
CA LYS A 54 -1.89 10.55 0.68
C LYS A 54 -0.94 11.73 0.46
N LEU A 55 0.22 11.74 1.11
CA LEU A 55 1.29 12.69 0.77
C LEU A 55 1.78 12.49 -0.66
N GLY A 56 1.90 11.26 -1.13
CA GLY A 56 2.20 10.95 -2.54
C GLY A 56 1.17 11.57 -3.49
N SER A 57 -0.12 11.37 -3.23
CA SER A 57 -1.21 12.00 -4.02
C SER A 57 -1.12 13.54 -4.01
N MET A 58 -0.77 14.14 -2.87
CA MET A 58 -0.60 15.61 -2.78
C MET A 58 0.60 16.12 -3.57
N ILE A 59 1.68 15.37 -3.63
CA ILE A 59 2.84 15.70 -4.46
C ILE A 59 2.44 15.64 -5.93
N VAL A 60 1.81 14.55 -6.37
CA VAL A 60 1.34 14.37 -7.75
C VAL A 60 0.38 15.49 -8.17
N ALA A 61 -0.57 15.87 -7.30
CA ALA A 61 -1.50 16.97 -7.58
C ALA A 61 -0.85 18.35 -7.78
N ARG A 62 0.45 18.48 -7.46
CA ARG A 62 1.25 19.69 -7.68
C ARG A 62 2.23 19.59 -8.84
N MET A 63 2.39 18.40 -9.41
CA MET A 63 3.17 18.23 -10.62
C MET A 63 2.42 18.85 -11.80
N GLU A 64 3.12 19.59 -12.63
CA GLU A 64 2.56 20.12 -13.89
C GLU A 64 2.27 18.98 -14.86
N GLU A 65 3.17 17.99 -14.90
CA GLU A 65 3.04 16.77 -15.69
C GLU A 65 3.52 15.55 -14.89
N PRO A 66 2.97 14.35 -15.17
CA PRO A 66 3.51 13.11 -14.64
C PRO A 66 4.98 12.92 -15.01
N LEU A 67 5.74 12.23 -14.16
CA LEU A 67 7.13 11.86 -14.45
C LEU A 67 7.16 10.89 -15.64
N LYS A 68 7.45 11.39 -16.84
CA LYS A 68 7.40 10.61 -18.09
C LYS A 68 8.30 9.37 -18.04
N GLU A 69 9.50 9.52 -17.49
CA GLU A 69 10.44 8.39 -17.34
C GLU A 69 9.91 7.32 -16.38
N PHE A 70 9.26 7.73 -15.30
CA PHE A 70 8.65 6.81 -14.34
C PHE A 70 7.47 6.06 -14.94
N VAL A 71 6.61 6.75 -15.68
CA VAL A 71 5.49 6.12 -16.42
C VAL A 71 6.02 5.13 -17.46
N ALA A 72 7.04 5.52 -18.22
CA ALA A 72 7.68 4.67 -19.24
C ALA A 72 8.49 3.51 -18.64
N GLY A 73 8.86 3.59 -17.37
CA GLY A 73 9.61 2.56 -16.64
C GLY A 73 8.82 1.28 -16.34
N GLY A 74 7.52 1.27 -16.59
CA GLY A 74 6.64 0.13 -16.39
C GLY A 74 5.68 -0.11 -17.55
N LYS A 75 4.64 -0.90 -17.31
CA LYS A 75 3.51 -0.99 -18.24
C LYS A 75 2.64 0.26 -18.13
N ALA A 76 1.92 0.57 -19.20
CA ALA A 76 0.91 1.63 -19.19
C ALA A 76 -0.17 1.35 -18.12
N TYR A 77 -0.70 2.41 -17.56
CA TYR A 77 -1.85 2.31 -16.66
C TYR A 77 -3.10 1.99 -17.47
N ASP A 78 -3.94 1.12 -16.92
CA ASP A 78 -5.14 0.59 -17.57
C ASP A 78 -6.40 0.78 -16.72
N ASP A 79 -6.44 1.82 -15.88
CA ASP A 79 -7.50 2.08 -14.90
C ASP A 79 -7.78 0.88 -13.96
N GLY A 80 -6.87 -0.09 -13.94
CA GLY A 80 -6.97 -1.30 -13.13
C GLY A 80 -7.70 -2.45 -13.80
N GLU A 81 -7.99 -2.39 -15.10
CA GLU A 81 -8.71 -3.45 -15.82
C GLU A 81 -8.07 -4.82 -15.64
N ALA A 82 -6.74 -4.92 -15.79
CA ALA A 82 -6.03 -6.18 -15.58
C ALA A 82 -6.17 -6.71 -14.13
N TYR A 83 -6.14 -5.81 -13.15
CA TYR A 83 -6.30 -6.17 -11.75
C TYR A 83 -7.75 -6.59 -11.43
N GLU A 84 -8.74 -5.88 -11.95
CA GLU A 84 -10.16 -6.22 -11.80
C GLU A 84 -10.51 -7.56 -12.46
N LYS A 85 -9.91 -7.85 -13.62
CA LYS A 85 -10.06 -9.16 -14.26
C LYS A 85 -9.57 -10.29 -13.36
N LEU A 86 -8.44 -10.13 -12.69
CA LEU A 86 -7.95 -11.12 -11.73
C LEU A 86 -8.90 -11.29 -10.53
N GLY A 87 -9.51 -10.21 -10.04
CA GLY A 87 -10.56 -10.26 -9.01
C GLY A 87 -11.78 -11.07 -9.45
N ASN A 88 -12.29 -10.81 -10.66
CA ASN A 88 -13.42 -11.55 -11.21
C ASN A 88 -13.13 -13.06 -11.42
N GLU A 89 -11.88 -13.38 -11.80
CA GLU A 89 -11.44 -14.78 -11.89
C GLU A 89 -11.35 -15.42 -10.50
N TYR A 90 -10.87 -14.70 -9.50
CA TYR A 90 -10.84 -15.15 -8.11
C TYR A 90 -12.24 -15.47 -7.60
N ASP A 91 -13.21 -14.57 -7.76
CA ASP A 91 -14.59 -14.74 -7.29
C ASP A 91 -15.25 -15.98 -7.93
N LYS A 92 -14.97 -16.22 -9.22
CA LYS A 92 -15.46 -17.39 -9.95
C LYS A 92 -14.83 -18.69 -9.42
N ASP A 93 -13.52 -18.71 -9.22
CA ASP A 93 -12.80 -19.88 -8.74
C ASP A 93 -13.16 -20.18 -7.27
N GLU A 94 -13.33 -19.13 -6.43
CA GLU A 94 -13.81 -19.27 -5.05
C GLU A 94 -15.19 -19.91 -5.00
N LYS A 95 -16.12 -19.41 -5.81
CA LYS A 95 -17.47 -19.96 -5.87
C LYS A 95 -17.47 -21.43 -6.25
N ALA A 96 -16.74 -21.82 -7.30
CA ALA A 96 -16.64 -23.20 -7.73
C ALA A 96 -16.02 -24.09 -6.64
N TRP A 97 -14.98 -23.60 -5.96
CA TRP A 97 -14.34 -24.34 -4.89
C TRP A 97 -15.27 -24.55 -3.68
N LYS A 98 -16.05 -23.52 -3.31
CA LYS A 98 -17.04 -23.62 -2.20
C LYS A 98 -18.18 -24.59 -2.53
N GLU A 99 -18.61 -24.67 -3.77
CA GLU A 99 -19.60 -25.67 -4.20
C GLU A 99 -19.08 -27.10 -4.03
N GLU A 100 -17.78 -27.33 -4.23
CA GLU A 100 -17.14 -28.65 -4.04
C GLU A 100 -16.76 -28.93 -2.57
N ASN A 101 -16.64 -27.88 -1.73
CA ASN A 101 -16.18 -27.95 -0.35
C ASN A 101 -17.16 -27.23 0.61
N PRO A 102 -18.41 -27.64 0.72
CA PRO A 102 -19.46 -26.91 1.45
C PRO A 102 -19.19 -26.77 2.96
N ASP A 103 -18.42 -27.70 3.54
CA ASP A 103 -18.10 -27.73 4.97
C ASP A 103 -16.76 -27.03 5.31
N ALA A 104 -16.15 -26.33 4.37
CA ALA A 104 -14.86 -25.66 4.60
C ALA A 104 -15.00 -24.48 5.56
N ASP A 105 -14.09 -24.40 6.53
CA ASP A 105 -14.05 -23.35 7.53
C ASP A 105 -13.43 -22.08 6.95
N ASP A 106 -14.20 -20.99 6.85
CA ASP A 106 -13.73 -19.69 6.39
C ASP A 106 -13.15 -18.83 7.54
N GLU A 107 -13.20 -19.30 8.79
CA GLU A 107 -12.67 -18.57 9.94
C GLU A 107 -11.16 -18.82 10.16
N ASP A 108 -10.63 -19.95 9.67
CA ASP A 108 -9.20 -20.24 9.70
C ASP A 108 -8.45 -19.55 8.55
N GLU A 109 -7.81 -18.41 8.85
CA GLU A 109 -7.04 -17.63 7.87
C GLU A 109 -5.87 -18.43 7.25
N GLU A 110 -5.24 -19.34 8.00
CA GLU A 110 -4.15 -20.16 7.45
C GLU A 110 -4.66 -21.16 6.44
N GLU A 111 -5.78 -21.79 6.71
CA GLU A 111 -6.42 -22.73 5.79
C GLU A 111 -6.91 -22.00 4.53
N VAL A 112 -7.59 -20.86 4.69
CA VAL A 112 -8.03 -20.00 3.56
C VAL A 112 -6.85 -19.62 2.68
N ASN A 113 -5.73 -19.22 3.27
CA ASN A 113 -4.54 -18.81 2.53
C ASN A 113 -3.86 -19.94 1.74
N ARG A 114 -4.15 -21.20 2.07
CA ARG A 114 -3.63 -22.39 1.36
C ARG A 114 -4.54 -22.88 0.23
N ARG A 115 -5.73 -22.32 0.07
CA ARG A 115 -6.68 -22.73 -0.97
C ARG A 115 -6.14 -22.45 -2.37
N PRO A 116 -6.34 -23.36 -3.33
CA PRO A 116 -5.75 -23.23 -4.66
C PRO A 116 -6.06 -21.91 -5.38
N TYR A 117 -7.30 -21.46 -5.27
CA TYR A 117 -7.74 -20.21 -5.92
C TYR A 117 -7.11 -18.97 -5.28
N VAL A 118 -6.87 -18.96 -3.95
CA VAL A 118 -6.17 -17.89 -3.24
C VAL A 118 -4.72 -17.81 -3.68
N ILE A 119 -4.04 -18.96 -3.75
CA ILE A 119 -2.64 -19.05 -4.20
C ILE A 119 -2.54 -18.60 -5.67
N LYS A 120 -3.44 -19.07 -6.53
CA LYS A 120 -3.50 -18.66 -7.95
C LYS A 120 -3.63 -17.15 -8.08
N TYR A 121 -4.59 -16.54 -7.37
CA TYR A 121 -4.81 -15.11 -7.38
C TYR A 121 -3.58 -14.32 -6.89
N LYS A 122 -3.01 -14.70 -5.73
CA LYS A 122 -1.82 -14.04 -5.18
C LYS A 122 -0.64 -14.07 -6.17
N ASN A 123 -0.42 -15.21 -6.82
CA ASN A 123 0.64 -15.37 -7.82
C ASN A 123 0.39 -14.49 -9.06
N ALA A 124 -0.83 -14.45 -9.56
CA ALA A 124 -1.21 -13.64 -10.71
C ALA A 124 -1.08 -12.13 -10.42
N VAL A 125 -1.51 -11.68 -9.24
CA VAL A 125 -1.32 -10.28 -8.82
C VAL A 125 0.16 -9.95 -8.65
N ALA A 126 0.94 -10.84 -8.04
CA ALA A 126 2.39 -10.64 -7.89
C ALA A 126 3.09 -10.55 -9.26
N GLU A 127 2.67 -11.34 -10.24
CA GLU A 127 3.19 -11.29 -11.60
C GLU A 127 2.78 -9.99 -12.32
N LEU A 128 1.52 -9.58 -12.24
CA LEU A 128 1.04 -8.30 -12.76
C LEU A 128 1.90 -7.14 -12.22
N CYS A 129 2.08 -7.10 -10.91
CA CYS A 129 2.85 -6.05 -10.24
C CYS A 129 4.32 -6.07 -10.66
N ARG A 130 4.94 -7.24 -10.72
CA ARG A 130 6.35 -7.41 -11.11
C ARG A 130 6.58 -6.95 -12.54
N ASN A 131 5.74 -7.40 -13.46
CA ASN A 131 5.86 -7.10 -14.88
C ASN A 131 5.48 -5.66 -15.23
N GLY A 132 4.57 -5.05 -14.46
CA GLY A 132 4.12 -3.67 -14.63
C GLY A 132 4.98 -2.64 -13.90
N GLY A 133 5.84 -3.08 -12.99
CA GLY A 133 6.61 -2.16 -12.12
C GLY A 133 5.74 -1.54 -11.02
N TYR A 134 4.63 -2.16 -10.67
CA TYR A 134 3.71 -1.70 -9.63
C TYR A 134 4.07 -2.29 -8.26
N ILE A 135 3.75 -1.56 -7.18
CA ILE A 135 3.92 -2.06 -5.81
C ILE A 135 2.73 -2.94 -5.41
N THR A 136 1.52 -2.51 -5.73
CA THR A 136 0.27 -3.24 -5.48
C THR A 136 -0.55 -3.37 -6.76
N GLY A 137 -1.51 -4.31 -6.81
CA GLY A 137 -2.43 -4.41 -7.94
C GLY A 137 -3.21 -3.13 -8.21
N GLY A 138 -3.62 -2.44 -7.15
CA GLY A 138 -4.29 -1.15 -7.26
C GLY A 138 -3.44 -0.02 -7.85
N SER A 139 -2.11 -0.14 -7.81
CA SER A 139 -1.18 0.82 -8.42
C SER A 139 -1.23 0.81 -9.96
N SER A 140 -1.77 -0.25 -10.57
CA SER A 140 -1.94 -0.32 -12.03
C SER A 140 -2.98 0.67 -12.58
N ARG A 141 -3.82 1.24 -11.72
CA ARG A 141 -4.91 2.12 -12.11
C ARG A 141 -4.43 3.46 -12.65
N SER A 142 -3.44 4.07 -12.00
CA SER A 142 -3.01 5.42 -12.37
C SER A 142 -1.61 5.74 -11.91
N PHE A 143 -1.01 6.77 -12.53
CA PHE A 143 0.27 7.34 -12.10
C PHE A 143 0.21 7.81 -10.63
N GLU A 144 -0.88 8.45 -10.22
CA GLU A 144 -1.05 8.92 -8.84
C GLU A 144 -1.01 7.76 -7.85
N GLY A 145 -1.75 6.70 -8.12
CA GLY A 145 -1.79 5.51 -7.27
C GLY A 145 -0.41 4.84 -7.16
N ASP A 146 0.27 4.69 -8.28
CA ASP A 146 1.59 4.06 -8.34
C ASP A 146 2.67 4.90 -7.63
N PHE A 147 2.75 6.19 -7.91
CA PHE A 147 3.67 7.11 -7.24
C PHE A 147 3.44 7.13 -5.72
N SER A 148 2.18 7.14 -5.31
CA SER A 148 1.79 7.19 -3.90
C SER A 148 2.21 5.92 -3.14
N GLU A 149 2.05 4.75 -3.75
CA GLU A 149 2.49 3.48 -3.18
C GLU A 149 4.02 3.39 -3.12
N TRP A 150 4.71 3.89 -4.14
CA TRP A 150 6.17 3.97 -4.12
C TRP A 150 6.68 4.89 -3.02
N LEU A 151 6.09 6.08 -2.84
CA LEU A 151 6.48 6.98 -1.75
C LEU A 151 6.28 6.33 -0.39
N ARG A 152 5.14 5.68 -0.18
CA ARG A 152 4.86 4.93 1.04
C ARG A 152 5.94 3.88 1.30
N LEU A 153 6.25 3.07 0.29
CA LEU A 153 7.26 2.02 0.39
C LEU A 153 8.65 2.58 0.75
N LEU A 154 9.09 3.64 0.04
CA LEU A 154 10.39 4.29 0.24
C LEU A 154 10.58 4.82 1.67
N VAL A 155 9.51 5.24 2.32
CA VAL A 155 9.58 5.75 3.70
C VAL A 155 9.43 4.65 4.72
N MET A 156 8.50 3.71 4.51
CA MET A 156 8.16 2.73 5.53
C MET A 156 9.09 1.53 5.54
N GLU A 157 9.68 1.16 4.39
CA GLU A 157 10.54 -0.02 4.29
C GLU A 157 12.03 0.34 4.22
N SER A 158 12.89 -0.55 4.74
CA SER A 158 14.33 -0.41 4.58
C SER A 158 14.76 -0.67 3.13
N TYR A 159 15.90 -0.09 2.75
CA TYR A 159 16.44 -0.36 1.40
C TYR A 159 16.69 -1.85 1.17
N GLU A 160 17.16 -2.56 2.18
CA GLU A 160 17.44 -4.00 2.12
C GLU A 160 16.17 -4.80 1.81
N ASN A 161 15.06 -4.47 2.49
CA ASN A 161 13.75 -5.07 2.23
C ASN A 161 13.24 -4.71 0.83
N ILE A 162 13.29 -3.42 0.47
CA ILE A 162 12.89 -2.97 -0.87
C ILE A 162 13.68 -3.69 -1.95
N LYS A 163 15.01 -3.78 -1.79
CA LYS A 163 15.88 -4.45 -2.75
C LYS A 163 15.48 -5.91 -2.90
N LYS A 164 15.42 -6.65 -1.79
CA LYS A 164 15.13 -8.09 -1.77
C LYS A 164 13.74 -8.41 -2.32
N ASP A 165 12.71 -7.67 -1.87
CA ASP A 165 11.32 -8.05 -2.09
C ASP A 165 10.74 -7.46 -3.39
N TYR A 166 11.33 -6.36 -3.90
CA TYR A 166 10.79 -5.63 -5.03
C TYR A 166 11.77 -5.46 -6.20
N LEU A 167 13.07 -5.13 -5.96
CA LEU A 167 13.96 -4.73 -7.03
C LEU A 167 14.68 -5.92 -7.68
N ASP A 168 15.19 -6.87 -6.89
CA ASP A 168 15.98 -7.99 -7.38
C ASP A 168 15.20 -8.91 -8.34
N ASN A 169 13.87 -8.89 -8.28
CA ASN A 169 13.00 -9.73 -9.10
C ASN A 169 12.21 -8.98 -10.19
N SER A 170 12.43 -7.66 -10.35
CA SER A 170 11.67 -6.84 -11.29
C SER A 170 12.48 -5.66 -11.85
N LYS A 171 12.90 -5.78 -13.11
CA LYS A 171 13.57 -4.66 -13.80
C LYS A 171 12.73 -3.38 -13.86
N PRO A 172 11.41 -3.42 -14.15
CA PRO A 172 10.58 -2.23 -14.13
C PRO A 172 10.55 -1.54 -12.75
N ARG A 173 10.48 -2.32 -11.67
CA ARG A 173 10.51 -1.76 -10.31
C ARG A 173 11.86 -1.14 -9.98
N ALA A 174 12.97 -1.79 -10.35
CA ALA A 174 14.31 -1.24 -10.14
C ALA A 174 14.48 0.10 -10.86
N LEU A 175 14.03 0.20 -12.12
CA LEU A 175 14.08 1.44 -12.89
C LEU A 175 13.23 2.54 -12.25
N LYS A 176 12.00 2.27 -11.85
CA LYS A 176 11.14 3.24 -11.17
C LYS A 176 11.73 3.72 -9.85
N TYR A 177 12.34 2.82 -9.09
CA TYR A 177 13.07 3.17 -7.86
C TYR A 177 14.16 4.21 -8.13
N GLU A 178 15.05 3.94 -9.08
CA GLU A 178 16.15 4.85 -9.44
C GLU A 178 15.64 6.23 -9.88
N ILE A 179 14.58 6.26 -10.69
CA ILE A 179 13.95 7.50 -11.14
C ILE A 179 13.42 8.31 -9.95
N LEU A 180 12.75 7.66 -9.00
CA LEU A 180 12.21 8.34 -7.83
C LEU A 180 13.30 8.86 -6.90
N ILE A 181 14.37 8.09 -6.66
CA ILE A 181 15.49 8.55 -5.84
C ILE A 181 16.13 9.80 -6.48
N LYS A 182 16.33 9.76 -7.81
CA LYS A 182 16.85 10.92 -8.55
C LYS A 182 15.92 12.12 -8.45
N TYR A 183 14.62 11.91 -8.68
CA TYR A 183 13.59 12.96 -8.60
C TYR A 183 13.61 13.66 -7.24
N PHE A 184 13.51 12.91 -6.14
CA PHE A 184 13.50 13.52 -4.82
C PHE A 184 14.79 14.25 -4.50
N LYS A 185 15.94 13.73 -4.95
CA LYS A 185 17.23 14.39 -4.77
C LYS A 185 17.33 15.72 -5.53
N GLU A 186 16.78 15.82 -6.73
CA GLU A 186 16.73 17.05 -7.53
C GLU A 186 15.90 18.15 -6.83
N TYR A 187 14.88 17.76 -6.07
CA TYR A 187 14.09 18.68 -5.23
C TYR A 187 14.69 18.89 -3.83
N GLY A 188 15.92 18.45 -3.59
CA GLY A 188 16.61 18.63 -2.32
C GLY A 188 16.13 17.73 -1.20
N TRP A 189 15.42 16.65 -1.53
CA TRP A 189 14.90 15.71 -0.54
C TRP A 189 15.61 14.36 -0.61
N ASP A 190 16.41 14.06 0.40
CA ASP A 190 16.95 12.72 0.59
C ASP A 190 15.87 11.81 1.21
N ILE A 191 15.09 11.16 0.34
CA ILE A 191 13.98 10.31 0.75
C ILE A 191 14.45 9.07 1.54
N GLN A 192 15.65 8.57 1.26
CA GLN A 192 16.21 7.42 1.98
C GLN A 192 16.58 7.82 3.41
N ALA A 193 17.25 8.96 3.59
CA ALA A 193 17.56 9.49 4.93
C ALA A 193 16.28 9.82 5.72
N ALA A 194 15.28 10.40 5.05
CA ALA A 194 13.98 10.69 5.63
C ALA A 194 13.27 9.40 6.10
N GLY A 195 13.27 8.36 5.27
CA GLY A 195 12.72 7.05 5.61
C GLY A 195 13.45 6.39 6.80
N ASN A 196 14.79 6.42 6.81
CA ASN A 196 15.59 5.90 7.91
C ASN A 196 15.25 6.60 9.24
N LYS A 197 15.16 7.93 9.21
CA LYS A 197 14.77 8.73 10.38
C LYS A 197 13.36 8.35 10.84
N TYR A 198 12.40 8.30 9.92
CA TYR A 198 11.02 7.92 10.23
C TYR A 198 10.96 6.55 10.90
N ARG A 199 11.56 5.51 10.34
CA ARG A 199 11.57 4.16 10.90
C ARG A 199 12.24 4.08 12.27
N THR A 200 13.33 4.82 12.46
CA THR A 200 14.01 4.90 13.74
C THR A 200 13.09 5.47 14.82
N GLU A 201 12.43 6.60 14.54
CA GLU A 201 11.50 7.22 15.50
C GLU A 201 10.26 6.36 15.74
N PHE A 202 9.73 5.74 14.69
CA PHE A 202 8.59 4.83 14.81
C PHE A 202 8.92 3.58 15.65
N ASN A 203 10.12 3.01 15.49
CA ASN A 203 10.55 1.88 16.29
C ASN A 203 10.79 2.26 17.77
N LYS A 204 11.28 3.47 18.04
CA LYS A 204 11.39 3.99 19.42
C LYS A 204 10.00 4.13 20.05
N TYR A 205 9.05 4.68 19.30
CA TYR A 205 7.68 4.79 19.75
C TYR A 205 7.10 3.41 20.08
N LYS A 206 7.25 2.42 19.19
CA LYS A 206 6.81 1.04 19.46
C LYS A 206 7.39 0.47 20.74
N ALA A 207 8.70 0.63 20.94
CA ALA A 207 9.37 0.14 22.12
C ALA A 207 8.94 0.83 23.40
N SER A 208 8.28 1.99 23.32
CA SER A 208 7.72 2.73 24.45
C SER A 208 6.30 2.33 24.83
N LEU A 209 5.62 1.54 23.97
CA LEU A 209 4.30 1.02 24.29
C LEU A 209 4.40 -0.07 25.37
N PRO A 210 3.39 -0.19 26.25
CA PRO A 210 3.35 -1.27 27.23
C PRO A 210 3.51 -2.63 26.55
N SER A 211 4.34 -3.51 27.12
CA SER A 211 4.38 -4.91 26.70
C SER A 211 3.04 -5.58 27.01
N GLU A 212 2.57 -6.38 26.08
CA GLU A 212 1.45 -7.29 26.36
C GLU A 212 1.97 -8.38 27.31
N ASP A 213 1.56 -8.33 28.55
CA ASP A 213 1.66 -9.44 29.52
C ASP A 213 0.34 -10.22 29.55
#